data_8c3321e010d71956f14df65a10268b3f
#
_entry.id   8c3321e010d71956f14df65a10268b3f
#
_cell.length_a   1.000
_cell.length_b   1.000
_cell.length_c   1.000
_cell.angle_alpha   90.00
_cell.angle_beta   90.00
_cell.angle_gamma   90.00
#
_symmetry.space_group_name_H-M   'P 1'
#
loop_
_entity.id
_entity.type
_entity.pdbx_description
1 polymer ?
#
loop_
_entity_poly.entity_id
_entity_poly.type
_entity_poly.pdbx_seq_one_letter_code
_entity_poly.pdbx_strand_id
1 'polypeptide(L)'
;MKFSVFTVMMPEFSPEETASILSKMGFDGVEWRVEKFFEKAGERTSYWGYNRSTIDLASILEKAQEVKSLADRNGLEICCLATYLGVNQKRDIERVAKAANLMGCPYFRVGAPRYDGTVDYNQLYSETIRNVKEVERIAKENGVTALLEIHMGNIMPSAGLAHRIVSNFDPEHVGVIYDPGNMVYEGYEQWKMGMELLGRYLRHVHVKNSAWRKDSAGKWMAESAKLEEGIVDWRQVISNLRAVGYNGYLSLEDFSEQDTTSKLKRDLEYLRKL
;
A
#
# COMPACT_ATOMS: atom_id res chain seq x y z
N MET A 1 8.95 -8.85 -12.12
CA MET A 1 8.10 -8.34 -11.01
C MET A 1 7.63 -9.53 -10.20
N LYS A 2 7.46 -9.36 -8.89
CA LYS A 2 6.95 -10.34 -7.93
C LYS A 2 5.52 -10.01 -7.52
N PHE A 3 4.77 -10.98 -7.04
CA PHE A 3 3.39 -10.81 -6.59
C PHE A 3 3.28 -10.93 -5.07
N SER A 4 2.62 -9.97 -4.44
CA SER A 4 2.29 -9.98 -3.01
C SER A 4 0.82 -9.63 -2.78
N VAL A 5 0.39 -9.70 -1.53
CA VAL A 5 -0.95 -9.28 -1.11
C VAL A 5 -0.83 -8.34 0.07
N PHE A 6 -1.55 -7.22 0.00
CA PHE A 6 -1.77 -6.37 1.17
C PHE A 6 -2.87 -7.00 2.02
N THR A 7 -2.50 -7.42 3.22
CA THR A 7 -3.36 -8.26 4.07
C THR A 7 -4.62 -7.56 4.58
N VAL A 8 -4.77 -6.26 4.32
CA VAL A 8 -6.03 -5.54 4.56
C VAL A 8 -7.22 -6.24 3.88
N MET A 9 -7.01 -6.85 2.70
CA MET A 9 -8.07 -7.56 1.98
C MET A 9 -8.37 -8.97 2.49
N MET A 10 -7.71 -9.41 3.57
CA MET A 10 -7.84 -10.75 4.17
C MET A 10 -8.35 -10.72 5.63
N PRO A 11 -9.44 -9.99 5.94
CA PRO A 11 -9.81 -9.69 7.31
C PRO A 11 -10.25 -10.89 8.14
N GLU A 12 -10.69 -11.98 7.51
CA GLU A 12 -11.19 -13.19 8.17
C GLU A 12 -10.09 -14.16 8.64
N PHE A 13 -8.84 -14.00 8.15
CA PHE A 13 -7.73 -14.90 8.43
C PHE A 13 -6.77 -14.34 9.47
N SER A 14 -6.19 -15.19 10.31
CA SER A 14 -5.06 -14.82 11.17
C SER A 14 -3.78 -14.62 10.34
N PRO A 15 -2.70 -14.04 10.89
CA PRO A 15 -1.42 -13.95 10.17
C PRO A 15 -0.89 -15.32 9.73
N GLU A 16 -1.04 -16.37 10.54
CA GLU A 16 -0.62 -17.74 10.23
C GLU A 16 -1.43 -18.33 9.08
N GLU A 17 -2.77 -18.19 9.12
CA GLU A 17 -3.66 -18.63 8.06
C GLU A 17 -3.36 -17.87 6.77
N THR A 18 -3.18 -16.54 6.85
CA THR A 18 -2.82 -15.67 5.74
C THR A 18 -1.52 -16.12 5.07
N ALA A 19 -0.44 -16.29 5.82
CA ALA A 19 0.84 -16.73 5.27
C ALA A 19 0.73 -18.10 4.60
N SER A 20 0.02 -19.05 5.21
CA SER A 20 -0.22 -20.39 4.64
C SER A 20 -1.02 -20.34 3.34
N ILE A 21 -2.05 -19.50 3.25
CA ILE A 21 -2.89 -19.35 2.05
C ILE A 21 -2.06 -18.73 0.91
N LEU A 22 -1.33 -17.64 1.17
CA LEU A 22 -0.51 -16.97 0.16
C LEU A 22 0.57 -17.88 -0.40
N SER A 23 1.27 -18.60 0.47
CA SER A 23 2.28 -19.59 0.08
C SER A 23 1.70 -20.68 -0.82
N LYS A 24 0.58 -21.29 -0.45
CA LYS A 24 -0.10 -22.35 -1.23
C LYS A 24 -0.60 -21.86 -2.59
N MET A 25 -0.98 -20.59 -2.70
CA MET A 25 -1.40 -19.98 -3.96
C MET A 25 -0.21 -19.57 -4.85
N GLY A 26 1.01 -19.59 -4.31
CA GLY A 26 2.23 -19.26 -5.05
C GLY A 26 2.49 -17.76 -5.17
N PHE A 27 2.11 -16.96 -4.17
CA PHE A 27 2.59 -15.59 -4.04
C PHE A 27 4.04 -15.58 -3.59
N ASP A 28 4.78 -14.52 -3.98
CA ASP A 28 6.20 -14.35 -3.65
C ASP A 28 6.39 -13.63 -2.32
N GLY A 29 5.40 -12.85 -1.89
CA GLY A 29 5.53 -12.05 -0.68
C GLY A 29 4.21 -11.65 -0.04
N VAL A 30 4.34 -10.95 1.07
CA VAL A 30 3.23 -10.41 1.85
C VAL A 30 3.51 -8.95 2.23
N GLU A 31 2.49 -8.12 2.12
CA GLU A 31 2.44 -6.78 2.67
C GLU A 31 1.54 -6.79 3.90
N TRP A 32 2.14 -6.66 5.08
CA TRP A 32 1.39 -6.76 6.32
C TRP A 32 0.65 -5.46 6.65
N ARG A 33 -0.66 -5.56 6.89
CA ARG A 33 -1.41 -4.50 7.55
C ARG A 33 -0.92 -4.33 8.98
N VAL A 34 -0.51 -3.11 9.33
CA VAL A 34 -0.03 -2.76 10.66
C VAL A 34 -0.90 -1.65 11.24
N GLU A 35 -1.61 -1.97 12.31
CA GLU A 35 -2.55 -1.05 12.99
C GLU A 35 -2.67 -1.46 14.46
N LYS A 36 -3.21 -0.61 15.31
CA LYS A 36 -3.62 -1.03 16.66
C LYS A 36 -4.66 -2.12 16.54
N PHE A 37 -4.33 -3.27 17.07
CA PHE A 37 -5.19 -4.43 17.02
C PHE A 37 -5.83 -4.71 18.38
N PHE A 38 -7.15 -4.82 18.39
CA PHE A 38 -7.91 -5.25 19.55
C PHE A 38 -8.79 -6.43 19.13
N GLU A 39 -8.59 -7.56 19.79
CA GLU A 39 -9.47 -8.70 19.57
C GLU A 39 -10.88 -8.37 20.05
N LYS A 40 -11.87 -8.59 19.18
CA LYS A 40 -13.27 -8.26 19.43
C LYS A 40 -14.12 -9.51 19.25
N ALA A 41 -14.38 -10.20 20.34
CA ALA A 41 -15.19 -11.41 20.33
C ALA A 41 -16.59 -11.11 19.78
N GLY A 42 -17.01 -11.87 18.73
CA GLY A 42 -18.33 -11.74 18.11
C GLY A 42 -18.50 -10.59 17.12
N GLU A 43 -17.48 -9.75 16.89
CA GLU A 43 -17.54 -8.71 15.86
C GLU A 43 -17.27 -9.33 14.46
N ARG A 44 -18.04 -8.87 13.47
CA ARG A 44 -17.82 -9.28 12.07
C ARG A 44 -16.54 -8.65 11.54
N THR A 45 -15.71 -9.45 10.90
CA THR A 45 -14.47 -8.95 10.26
C THR A 45 -14.76 -7.99 9.10
N SER A 46 -13.88 -7.01 8.91
CA SER A 46 -13.96 -6.05 7.82
C SER A 46 -12.57 -5.52 7.46
N TYR A 47 -12.41 -5.00 6.24
CA TYR A 47 -11.12 -4.54 5.72
C TYR A 47 -10.44 -3.50 6.62
N TRP A 48 -11.16 -2.47 7.02
CA TRP A 48 -10.62 -1.34 7.81
C TRP A 48 -11.03 -1.33 9.28
N GLY A 49 -11.94 -2.20 9.70
CA GLY A 49 -12.33 -2.39 11.09
C GLY A 49 -11.61 -3.57 11.74
N TYR A 50 -12.39 -4.52 12.30
CA TYR A 50 -11.85 -5.74 12.88
C TYR A 50 -11.27 -6.64 11.78
N ASN A 51 -9.95 -6.66 11.69
CA ASN A 51 -9.21 -7.39 10.67
C ASN A 51 -8.17 -8.28 11.35
N ARG A 52 -8.39 -9.59 11.31
CA ARG A 52 -7.60 -10.60 12.02
C ARG A 52 -6.19 -10.75 11.45
N SER A 53 -5.95 -10.40 10.19
CA SER A 53 -4.60 -10.47 9.57
C SER A 53 -3.69 -9.33 9.99
N THR A 54 -4.14 -8.43 10.87
CA THR A 54 -3.39 -7.26 11.31
C THR A 54 -2.25 -7.65 12.23
N ILE A 55 -1.05 -7.13 11.97
CA ILE A 55 0.06 -7.12 12.93
C ILE A 55 -0.14 -5.92 13.86
N ASP A 56 -0.20 -6.19 15.16
CA ASP A 56 -0.45 -5.13 16.14
C ASP A 56 0.72 -4.15 16.26
N LEU A 57 0.43 -2.88 16.00
CA LEU A 57 1.39 -1.78 16.06
C LEU A 57 2.05 -1.64 17.44
N ALA A 58 1.32 -1.92 18.53
CA ALA A 58 1.85 -1.73 19.87
C ALA A 58 2.98 -2.72 20.19
N SER A 59 2.86 -3.94 19.68
CA SER A 59 3.80 -5.06 19.93
C SER A 59 4.67 -5.42 18.72
N ILE A 60 4.65 -4.63 17.64
CA ILE A 60 5.32 -4.98 16.37
C ILE A 60 6.84 -5.17 16.54
N LEU A 61 7.47 -4.36 17.39
CA LEU A 61 8.93 -4.44 17.59
C LEU A 61 9.31 -5.70 18.34
N GLU A 62 8.58 -6.03 19.40
CA GLU A 62 8.78 -7.24 20.20
C GLU A 62 8.50 -8.52 19.41
N LYS A 63 7.52 -8.45 18.49
CA LYS A 63 7.11 -9.56 17.63
C LYS A 63 7.84 -9.62 16.28
N ALA A 64 8.77 -8.72 16.01
CA ALA A 64 9.43 -8.63 14.70
C ALA A 64 10.03 -9.95 14.24
N GLN A 65 10.73 -10.65 15.13
CA GLN A 65 11.36 -11.94 14.81
C GLN A 65 10.34 -13.08 14.60
N GLU A 66 9.21 -13.04 15.31
CA GLU A 66 8.11 -14.00 15.15
C GLU A 66 7.44 -13.82 13.77
N VAL A 67 7.12 -12.59 13.39
CA VAL A 67 6.51 -12.25 12.10
C VAL A 67 7.46 -12.58 10.94
N LYS A 68 8.77 -12.28 11.10
CA LYS A 68 9.78 -12.70 10.13
C LYS A 68 9.82 -14.21 9.97
N SER A 69 9.90 -14.94 11.07
CA SER A 69 9.95 -16.42 11.05
C SER A 69 8.68 -17.01 10.45
N LEU A 70 7.52 -16.39 10.64
CA LEU A 70 6.26 -16.81 10.01
C LEU A 70 6.33 -16.69 8.48
N ALA A 71 6.82 -15.57 7.95
CA ALA A 71 7.00 -15.38 6.52
C ALA A 71 8.03 -16.37 5.94
N ASP A 72 9.19 -16.49 6.58
CA ASP A 72 10.28 -17.38 6.16
C ASP A 72 9.83 -18.85 6.07
N ARG A 73 9.09 -19.35 7.07
CA ARG A 73 8.58 -20.75 7.08
C ARG A 73 7.58 -21.02 5.95
N ASN A 74 6.92 -19.97 5.45
CA ASN A 74 5.98 -20.07 4.33
C ASN A 74 6.60 -19.69 2.99
N GLY A 75 7.92 -19.41 2.94
CA GLY A 75 8.61 -19.03 1.70
C GLY A 75 8.19 -17.68 1.15
N LEU A 76 7.71 -16.76 2.00
CA LEU A 76 7.26 -15.43 1.62
C LEU A 76 8.28 -14.36 2.02
N GLU A 77 8.50 -13.38 1.16
CA GLU A 77 9.22 -12.15 1.53
C GLU A 77 8.23 -11.14 2.14
N ILE A 78 8.64 -10.42 3.19
CA ILE A 78 7.87 -9.28 3.70
C ILE A 78 8.25 -8.07 2.86
N CYS A 79 7.37 -7.66 1.94
CA CYS A 79 7.69 -6.60 0.98
C CYS A 79 7.40 -5.19 1.50
N CYS A 80 6.44 -5.03 2.41
CA CYS A 80 6.09 -3.75 3.01
C CYS A 80 5.35 -3.95 4.35
N LEU A 81 5.53 -3.03 5.29
CA LEU A 81 4.69 -2.86 6.47
C LEU A 81 3.72 -1.70 6.22
N ALA A 82 2.49 -2.00 5.84
CA ALA A 82 1.49 -1.01 5.50
C ALA A 82 0.79 -0.48 6.75
N THR A 83 1.25 0.67 7.26
CA THR A 83 0.66 1.35 8.40
C THR A 83 -0.39 2.39 7.99
N TYR A 84 -1.17 2.86 8.95
CA TYR A 84 -2.06 4.03 8.80
C TYR A 84 -1.54 5.25 9.58
N LEU A 85 -0.24 5.24 9.94
CA LEU A 85 0.41 6.34 10.64
C LEU A 85 0.53 7.56 9.73
N GLY A 86 0.06 8.71 10.19
CA GLY A 86 0.35 9.98 9.53
C GLY A 86 1.82 10.38 9.74
N VAL A 87 2.38 11.12 8.79
CA VAL A 87 3.80 11.58 8.81
C VAL A 87 4.21 12.34 10.07
N ASN A 88 3.28 12.78 10.90
CA ASN A 88 3.53 13.47 12.18
C ASN A 88 3.66 12.53 13.39
N GLN A 89 3.36 11.24 13.26
CA GLN A 89 3.37 10.24 14.35
C GLN A 89 4.77 9.62 14.55
N LYS A 90 5.77 10.43 14.75
CA LYS A 90 7.20 10.10 14.71
C LYS A 90 7.61 8.93 15.58
N ARG A 91 7.07 8.85 16.81
CA ARG A 91 7.41 7.77 17.78
C ARG A 91 6.99 6.38 17.26
N ASP A 92 5.79 6.28 16.70
CA ASP A 92 5.30 5.02 16.18
C ASP A 92 5.95 4.69 14.83
N ILE A 93 6.27 5.70 14.00
CA ILE A 93 7.06 5.55 12.77
C ILE A 93 8.44 4.97 13.08
N GLU A 94 9.14 5.48 14.12
CA GLU A 94 10.44 4.95 14.53
C GLU A 94 10.35 3.49 14.99
N ARG A 95 9.29 3.13 15.73
CA ARG A 95 9.03 1.72 16.12
C ARG A 95 8.86 0.82 14.91
N VAL A 96 8.06 1.24 13.93
CA VAL A 96 7.82 0.48 12.70
C VAL A 96 9.08 0.36 11.85
N ALA A 97 9.86 1.44 11.71
CA ALA A 97 11.11 1.41 10.95
C ALA A 97 12.13 0.43 11.55
N LYS A 98 12.27 0.41 12.89
CA LYS A 98 13.09 -0.59 13.61
C LYS A 98 12.59 -2.02 13.39
N ALA A 99 11.29 -2.23 13.47
CA ALA A 99 10.70 -3.54 13.22
C ALA A 99 10.91 -3.99 11.77
N ALA A 100 10.73 -3.09 10.79
CA ALA A 100 10.98 -3.37 9.37
C ALA A 100 12.43 -3.84 9.14
N ASN A 101 13.41 -3.13 9.71
CA ASN A 101 14.82 -3.54 9.64
C ASN A 101 15.04 -4.95 10.22
N LEU A 102 14.50 -5.24 11.42
CA LEU A 102 14.62 -6.56 12.06
C LEU A 102 13.95 -7.68 11.25
N MET A 103 12.87 -7.37 10.56
CA MET A 103 12.18 -8.31 9.68
C MET A 103 12.87 -8.49 8.33
N GLY A 104 13.85 -7.68 7.97
CA GLY A 104 14.42 -7.62 6.63
C GLY A 104 13.44 -7.05 5.60
N CYS A 105 12.44 -6.30 6.05
CA CYS A 105 11.44 -5.66 5.20
C CYS A 105 11.97 -4.30 4.71
N PRO A 106 12.06 -4.08 3.38
CA PRO A 106 12.68 -2.86 2.86
C PRO A 106 11.82 -1.60 3.02
N TYR A 107 10.50 -1.76 3.16
CA TYR A 107 9.54 -0.67 3.07
C TYR A 107 8.56 -0.63 4.22
N PHE A 108 8.19 0.58 4.62
CA PHE A 108 7.00 0.81 5.44
C PHE A 108 6.20 2.01 4.91
N ARG A 109 4.88 1.94 4.98
CA ARG A 109 3.99 3.00 4.52
C ARG A 109 3.71 4.01 5.63
N VAL A 110 3.68 5.31 5.25
CA VAL A 110 3.16 6.41 6.05
C VAL A 110 2.13 7.20 5.24
N GLY A 111 1.12 7.75 5.90
CA GLY A 111 0.01 8.48 5.26
C GLY A 111 0.32 9.97 5.09
N ALA A 112 0.09 10.49 3.88
CA ALA A 112 0.00 11.93 3.65
C ALA A 112 -1.29 12.50 4.29
N PRO A 113 -1.32 13.81 4.64
CA PRO A 113 -2.51 14.44 5.21
C PRO A 113 -3.72 14.36 4.29
N ARG A 114 -4.90 14.17 4.88
CA ARG A 114 -6.17 14.30 4.13
C ARG A 114 -6.37 15.74 3.69
N TYR A 115 -7.05 15.90 2.56
CA TYR A 115 -7.48 17.18 2.04
C TYR A 115 -9.01 17.21 1.93
N ASP A 116 -9.65 18.08 2.70
CA ASP A 116 -11.10 18.28 2.73
C ASP A 116 -11.51 19.73 2.44
N GLY A 117 -10.52 20.57 2.05
CA GLY A 117 -10.73 21.98 1.75
C GLY A 117 -10.80 22.90 2.96
N THR A 118 -10.70 22.39 4.20
CA THR A 118 -10.74 23.22 5.43
C THR A 118 -9.40 23.90 5.71
N VAL A 119 -8.31 23.31 5.28
CA VAL A 119 -6.95 23.86 5.39
C VAL A 119 -6.39 24.06 3.97
N ASP A 120 -5.71 25.18 3.75
CA ASP A 120 -5.07 25.50 2.46
C ASP A 120 -4.05 24.43 2.07
N TYR A 121 -4.07 24.01 0.79
CA TYR A 121 -3.17 22.99 0.26
C TYR A 121 -1.69 23.32 0.48
N ASN A 122 -1.28 24.59 0.29
CA ASN A 122 0.13 24.95 0.42
C ASN A 122 0.59 24.96 1.88
N GLN A 123 -0.33 25.20 2.81
CA GLN A 123 -0.07 25.03 4.23
C GLN A 123 0.17 23.55 4.55
N LEU A 124 -0.75 22.65 4.16
CA LEU A 124 -0.60 21.19 4.35
C LEU A 124 0.66 20.67 3.67
N TYR A 125 0.96 21.12 2.45
CA TYR A 125 2.19 20.78 1.74
C TYR A 125 3.44 21.16 2.56
N SER A 126 3.50 22.41 3.04
CA SER A 126 4.64 22.90 3.80
C SER A 126 4.83 22.13 5.12
N GLU A 127 3.74 21.79 5.80
CA GLU A 127 3.76 20.96 7.01
C GLU A 127 4.20 19.52 6.71
N THR A 128 3.75 18.97 5.60
CA THR A 128 4.13 17.63 5.15
C THR A 128 5.62 17.56 4.85
N ILE A 129 6.20 18.54 4.13
CA ILE A 129 7.65 18.59 3.86
C ILE A 129 8.45 18.58 5.17
N ARG A 130 8.04 19.40 6.17
CA ARG A 130 8.72 19.42 7.48
C ARG A 130 8.64 18.07 8.21
N ASN A 131 7.48 17.40 8.16
CA ASN A 131 7.30 16.12 8.82
C ASN A 131 8.02 14.98 8.11
N VAL A 132 7.95 14.91 6.77
CA VAL A 132 8.63 13.87 5.97
C VAL A 132 10.15 13.98 6.09
N LYS A 133 10.72 15.17 6.32
CA LYS A 133 12.15 15.30 6.60
C LYS A 133 12.58 14.50 7.83
N GLU A 134 11.75 14.46 8.86
CA GLU A 134 12.02 13.64 10.04
C GLU A 134 11.78 12.15 9.77
N VAL A 135 10.76 11.81 8.97
CA VAL A 135 10.52 10.44 8.50
C VAL A 135 11.71 9.93 7.68
N GLU A 136 12.26 10.74 6.79
CA GLU A 136 13.48 10.43 6.03
C GLU A 136 14.67 10.11 6.94
N ARG A 137 14.90 10.93 7.97
CA ARG A 137 15.96 10.68 8.97
C ARG A 137 15.76 9.33 9.66
N ILE A 138 14.54 9.05 10.13
CA ILE A 138 14.20 7.78 10.78
C ILE A 138 14.43 6.60 9.82
N ALA A 139 13.98 6.70 8.57
CA ALA A 139 14.15 5.67 7.56
C ALA A 139 15.63 5.39 7.29
N LYS A 140 16.43 6.45 7.10
CA LYS A 140 17.88 6.37 6.90
C LYS A 140 18.61 5.70 8.06
N GLU A 141 18.31 6.09 9.29
CA GLU A 141 18.95 5.53 10.50
C GLU A 141 18.65 4.04 10.70
N ASN A 142 17.53 3.56 10.15
CA ASN A 142 17.13 2.17 10.23
C ASN A 142 17.38 1.38 8.93
N GLY A 143 17.99 1.96 7.90
CA GLY A 143 18.32 1.29 6.64
C GLY A 143 17.09 0.81 5.85
N VAL A 144 15.99 1.54 5.93
CA VAL A 144 14.70 1.23 5.27
C VAL A 144 14.19 2.44 4.48
N THR A 145 13.15 2.26 3.68
CA THR A 145 12.53 3.36 2.92
C THR A 145 11.09 3.57 3.38
N ALA A 146 10.73 4.80 3.71
CA ALA A 146 9.37 5.20 3.99
C ALA A 146 8.61 5.46 2.68
N LEU A 147 7.43 4.90 2.52
CA LEU A 147 6.61 5.06 1.33
C LEU A 147 5.37 5.91 1.62
N LEU A 148 5.14 6.90 0.76
CA LEU A 148 3.90 7.67 0.70
C LEU A 148 3.03 7.09 -0.41
N GLU A 149 1.78 6.76 -0.10
CA GLU A 149 0.84 6.19 -1.07
C GLU A 149 0.12 7.29 -1.85
N ILE A 150 0.06 7.16 -3.18
CA ILE A 150 -0.88 7.95 -3.99
C ILE A 150 -2.29 7.48 -3.62
N HIS A 151 -3.08 8.38 -2.99
CA HIS A 151 -4.36 8.01 -2.44
C HIS A 151 -5.39 9.14 -2.59
N MET A 152 -6.62 8.78 -2.98
CA MET A 152 -7.74 9.73 -3.01
C MET A 152 -7.98 10.36 -1.64
N GLY A 153 -8.45 11.58 -1.61
CA GLY A 153 -8.82 12.32 -0.41
C GLY A 153 -7.63 12.81 0.41
N ASN A 154 -6.41 12.74 -0.11
CA ASN A 154 -5.22 13.35 0.50
C ASN A 154 -4.57 14.39 -0.43
N ILE A 155 -3.47 15.01 0.00
CA ILE A 155 -2.79 16.08 -0.77
C ILE A 155 -1.97 15.56 -1.96
N MET A 156 -1.95 14.24 -2.21
CA MET A 156 -1.18 13.63 -3.30
C MET A 156 -1.96 12.52 -4.03
N PRO A 157 -3.13 12.83 -4.63
CA PRO A 157 -3.96 11.85 -5.32
C PRO A 157 -3.42 11.47 -6.72
N SER A 158 -2.33 12.08 -7.19
CA SER A 158 -1.72 11.84 -8.50
C SER A 158 -0.21 11.73 -8.43
N ALA A 159 0.42 11.17 -9.47
CA ALA A 159 1.87 11.07 -9.57
C ALA A 159 2.55 12.45 -9.57
N GLY A 160 1.94 13.45 -10.20
CA GLY A 160 2.46 14.83 -10.22
C GLY A 160 2.49 15.45 -8.83
N LEU A 161 1.41 15.31 -8.05
CA LEU A 161 1.38 15.82 -6.68
C LEU A 161 2.25 14.99 -5.72
N ALA A 162 2.35 13.67 -5.94
CA ALA A 162 3.29 12.83 -5.21
C ALA A 162 4.74 13.28 -5.47
N HIS A 163 5.13 13.45 -6.73
CA HIS A 163 6.46 13.92 -7.10
C HIS A 163 6.79 15.29 -6.50
N ARG A 164 5.82 16.21 -6.47
CA ARG A 164 6.00 17.54 -5.82
C ARG A 164 6.45 17.40 -4.36
N ILE A 165 5.99 16.36 -3.66
CA ILE A 165 6.38 16.10 -2.26
C ILE A 165 7.72 15.37 -2.22
N VAL A 166 7.82 14.21 -2.87
CA VAL A 166 8.97 13.31 -2.67
C VAL A 166 10.26 13.82 -3.29
N SER A 167 10.20 14.68 -4.31
CA SER A 167 11.39 15.30 -4.93
C SER A 167 12.22 16.20 -3.99
N ASN A 168 11.70 16.47 -2.79
CA ASN A 168 12.45 17.18 -1.74
C ASN A 168 13.36 16.27 -0.90
N PHE A 169 13.37 14.95 -1.14
CA PHE A 169 14.01 13.94 -0.29
C PHE A 169 14.86 12.97 -1.10
N ASP A 170 15.72 12.22 -0.41
CA ASP A 170 16.51 11.16 -1.04
C ASP A 170 15.61 9.95 -1.39
N PRO A 171 15.56 9.51 -2.67
CA PRO A 171 14.78 8.36 -3.08
C PRO A 171 15.23 7.02 -2.44
N GLU A 172 16.41 6.95 -1.84
CA GLU A 172 16.83 5.76 -1.06
C GLU A 172 16.04 5.64 0.26
N HIS A 173 15.50 6.74 0.79
CA HIS A 173 14.85 6.78 2.10
C HIS A 173 13.38 7.19 2.08
N VAL A 174 12.94 7.86 0.99
CA VAL A 174 11.53 8.23 0.78
C VAL A 174 11.12 7.83 -0.62
N GLY A 175 10.02 7.11 -0.75
CA GLY A 175 9.49 6.67 -2.03
C GLY A 175 7.97 6.74 -2.10
N VAL A 176 7.42 6.19 -3.15
CA VAL A 176 5.99 6.23 -3.46
C VAL A 176 5.45 4.82 -3.68
N ILE A 177 4.28 4.55 -3.13
CA ILE A 177 3.40 3.47 -3.58
C ILE A 177 2.56 4.03 -4.72
N TYR A 178 2.76 3.52 -5.92
CA TYR A 178 1.98 3.87 -7.09
C TYR A 178 0.68 3.08 -7.09
N ASP A 179 -0.43 3.76 -6.97
CA ASP A 179 -1.75 3.16 -6.91
C ASP A 179 -2.67 3.73 -7.98
N PRO A 180 -2.72 3.12 -9.17
CA PRO A 180 -3.55 3.60 -10.27
C PRO A 180 -5.05 3.46 -9.98
N GLY A 181 -5.48 2.53 -9.11
CA GLY A 181 -6.87 2.39 -8.69
C GLY A 181 -7.35 3.58 -7.86
N ASN A 182 -6.52 4.07 -6.94
CA ASN A 182 -6.80 5.31 -6.20
C ASN A 182 -6.83 6.54 -7.11
N MET A 183 -5.96 6.59 -8.12
CA MET A 183 -5.90 7.71 -9.05
C MET A 183 -7.18 7.87 -9.87
N VAL A 184 -7.95 6.81 -10.11
CA VAL A 184 -9.24 6.86 -10.82
C VAL A 184 -10.22 7.82 -10.13
N TYR A 185 -10.15 7.99 -8.82
CA TYR A 185 -11.09 8.82 -8.05
C TYR A 185 -10.95 10.31 -8.33
N GLU A 186 -9.74 10.84 -8.38
CA GLU A 186 -9.51 12.28 -8.50
C GLU A 186 -8.14 12.69 -9.06
N GLY A 187 -7.26 11.73 -9.29
CA GLY A 187 -5.88 11.99 -9.69
C GLY A 187 -5.48 11.37 -11.02
N TYR A 188 -6.43 11.07 -11.91
CA TYR A 188 -6.17 10.35 -13.16
C TYR A 188 -5.17 11.09 -14.05
N GLU A 189 -4.04 10.45 -14.29
CA GLU A 189 -2.97 10.89 -15.20
C GLU A 189 -2.63 9.75 -16.17
N GLN A 190 -1.93 10.08 -17.26
CA GLN A 190 -1.31 9.08 -18.12
C GLN A 190 -0.37 8.18 -17.31
N TRP A 191 -0.62 6.86 -17.28
CA TRP A 191 0.13 5.93 -16.44
C TRP A 191 1.64 6.02 -16.64
N LYS A 192 2.10 5.95 -17.91
CA LYS A 192 3.53 5.98 -18.24
C LYS A 192 4.17 7.30 -17.84
N MET A 193 3.52 8.43 -18.13
CA MET A 193 4.01 9.76 -17.79
C MET A 193 4.22 9.90 -16.28
N GLY A 194 3.25 9.44 -15.47
CA GLY A 194 3.36 9.45 -14.02
C GLY A 194 4.51 8.58 -13.51
N MET A 195 4.71 7.38 -14.09
CA MET A 195 5.81 6.49 -13.73
C MET A 195 7.18 7.08 -14.11
N GLU A 196 7.31 7.66 -15.29
CA GLU A 196 8.53 8.35 -15.75
C GLU A 196 8.86 9.54 -14.86
N LEU A 197 7.85 10.34 -14.47
CA LEU A 197 8.00 11.47 -13.56
C LEU A 197 8.51 11.04 -12.18
N LEU A 198 7.94 9.96 -11.62
CA LEU A 198 8.35 9.43 -10.32
C LEU A 198 9.76 8.83 -10.36
N GLY A 199 10.17 8.20 -11.47
CA GLY A 199 11.50 7.63 -11.66
C GLY A 199 11.93 6.77 -10.46
N ARG A 200 13.03 7.14 -9.79
CA ARG A 200 13.58 6.40 -8.64
C ARG A 200 12.69 6.39 -7.39
N TYR A 201 11.70 7.26 -7.31
CA TYR A 201 10.73 7.28 -6.21
C TYR A 201 9.66 6.20 -6.34
N LEU A 202 9.45 5.61 -7.52
CA LEU A 202 8.52 4.49 -7.73
C LEU A 202 9.09 3.21 -7.09
N ARG A 203 8.67 2.90 -5.87
CA ARG A 203 9.26 1.79 -5.08
C ARG A 203 8.32 0.60 -4.92
N HIS A 204 7.01 0.83 -4.95
CA HIS A 204 6.00 -0.20 -4.72
C HIS A 204 4.76 0.08 -5.56
N VAL A 205 3.96 -0.96 -5.87
CA VAL A 205 2.74 -0.82 -6.67
C VAL A 205 1.60 -1.57 -5.99
N HIS A 206 0.51 -0.85 -5.71
CA HIS A 206 -0.75 -1.46 -5.34
C HIS A 206 -1.58 -1.82 -6.56
N VAL A 207 -2.17 -3.01 -6.55
CA VAL A 207 -2.94 -3.56 -7.65
C VAL A 207 -4.39 -3.68 -7.23
N LYS A 208 -5.18 -2.70 -7.64
CA LYS A 208 -6.64 -2.69 -7.54
C LYS A 208 -7.24 -1.99 -8.74
N ASN A 209 -8.54 -2.06 -8.88
CA ASN A 209 -9.25 -1.34 -9.91
C ASN A 209 -10.47 -0.61 -9.35
N SER A 210 -10.87 0.42 -10.05
CA SER A 210 -12.03 1.24 -9.72
C SER A 210 -12.78 1.62 -10.99
N ALA A 211 -14.07 1.89 -10.86
CA ALA A 211 -14.92 2.30 -11.96
C ALA A 211 -15.83 3.46 -11.53
N TRP A 212 -16.20 4.32 -12.48
CA TRP A 212 -17.20 5.35 -12.26
C TRP A 212 -18.59 4.81 -12.61
N ARG A 213 -19.50 4.89 -11.66
CA ARG A 213 -20.91 4.52 -11.82
C ARG A 213 -21.83 5.62 -11.32
N LYS A 214 -23.07 5.64 -11.82
CA LYS A 214 -24.11 6.51 -11.27
C LYS A 214 -24.81 5.81 -10.11
N ASP A 215 -24.97 6.52 -9.01
CA ASP A 215 -25.84 6.08 -7.93
C ASP A 215 -27.34 6.19 -8.30
N SER A 216 -28.23 5.81 -7.40
CA SER A 216 -29.68 5.87 -7.59
C SER A 216 -30.22 7.29 -7.80
N ALA A 217 -29.47 8.32 -7.39
CA ALA A 217 -29.79 9.73 -7.61
C ALA A 217 -29.19 10.30 -8.91
N GLY A 218 -28.47 9.47 -9.69
CA GLY A 218 -27.82 9.87 -10.93
C GLY A 218 -26.48 10.59 -10.75
N LYS A 219 -25.93 10.64 -9.54
CA LYS A 219 -24.62 11.23 -9.25
C LYS A 219 -23.51 10.23 -9.57
N TRP A 220 -22.46 10.71 -10.23
CA TRP A 220 -21.27 9.91 -10.49
C TRP A 220 -20.48 9.63 -9.20
N MET A 221 -20.15 8.37 -8.97
CA MET A 221 -19.33 7.90 -7.85
C MET A 221 -18.32 6.88 -8.35
N ALA A 222 -17.10 6.94 -7.82
CA ALA A 222 -16.12 5.89 -8.03
C ALA A 222 -16.33 4.77 -6.99
N GLU A 223 -16.24 3.54 -7.44
CA GLU A 223 -16.37 2.33 -6.60
C GLU A 223 -15.30 1.30 -6.99
N SER A 224 -15.03 0.35 -6.09
CA SER A 224 -14.12 -0.76 -6.37
C SER A 224 -14.67 -1.64 -7.49
N ALA A 225 -13.78 -2.09 -8.37
CA ALA A 225 -14.08 -2.98 -9.48
C ALA A 225 -13.08 -4.14 -9.51
N LYS A 226 -13.47 -5.27 -10.12
CA LYS A 226 -12.53 -6.34 -10.42
C LYS A 226 -11.41 -5.83 -11.33
N LEU A 227 -10.21 -6.43 -11.25
CA LEU A 227 -9.05 -5.96 -12.01
C LEU A 227 -9.32 -5.81 -13.51
N GLU A 228 -10.10 -6.71 -14.09
CA GLU A 228 -10.41 -6.74 -15.53
C GLU A 228 -11.62 -5.89 -15.95
N GLU A 229 -12.40 -5.36 -14.98
CA GLU A 229 -13.67 -4.65 -15.25
C GLU A 229 -13.61 -3.14 -14.95
N GLY A 230 -12.52 -2.64 -14.35
CA GLY A 230 -12.37 -1.22 -13.98
C GLY A 230 -11.71 -0.37 -15.06
N ILE A 231 -11.44 0.90 -14.71
CA ILE A 231 -10.86 1.91 -15.60
C ILE A 231 -9.36 1.69 -15.81
N VAL A 232 -8.67 1.11 -14.81
CA VAL A 232 -7.23 0.82 -14.91
C VAL A 232 -7.02 -0.33 -15.90
N ASP A 233 -6.42 -0.04 -17.05
CA ASP A 233 -5.93 -1.07 -17.97
C ASP A 233 -4.63 -1.68 -17.44
N TRP A 234 -4.75 -2.77 -16.70
CA TRP A 234 -3.61 -3.45 -16.09
C TRP A 234 -2.62 -4.00 -17.11
N ARG A 235 -3.05 -4.33 -18.33
CA ARG A 235 -2.16 -4.72 -19.41
C ARG A 235 -1.23 -3.56 -19.78
N GLN A 236 -1.80 -2.37 -19.94
CA GLN A 236 -1.04 -1.17 -20.25
C GLN A 236 -0.14 -0.76 -19.07
N VAL A 237 -0.68 -0.78 -17.83
CA VAL A 237 0.09 -0.44 -16.61
C VAL A 237 1.30 -1.35 -16.46
N ILE A 238 1.14 -2.68 -16.57
CA ILE A 238 2.25 -3.64 -16.47
C ILE A 238 3.28 -3.45 -17.60
N SER A 239 2.82 -3.20 -18.83
CA SER A 239 3.71 -2.88 -19.96
C SER A 239 4.52 -1.61 -19.66
N ASN A 240 3.90 -0.57 -19.13
CA ASN A 240 4.57 0.67 -18.78
C ASN A 240 5.56 0.49 -17.61
N LEU A 241 5.21 -0.29 -16.58
CA LEU A 241 6.12 -0.62 -15.47
C LEU A 241 7.38 -1.31 -15.97
N ARG A 242 7.23 -2.28 -16.91
CA ARG A 242 8.39 -2.92 -17.57
C ARG A 242 9.23 -1.91 -18.35
N ALA A 243 8.58 -1.02 -19.10
CA ALA A 243 9.25 -0.02 -19.93
C ALA A 243 10.07 0.99 -19.12
N VAL A 244 9.63 1.33 -17.90
CA VAL A 244 10.39 2.21 -16.98
C VAL A 244 11.40 1.42 -16.11
N GLY A 245 11.53 0.11 -16.31
CA GLY A 245 12.49 -0.73 -15.58
C GLY A 245 12.06 -1.10 -14.16
N TYR A 246 10.77 -0.97 -13.82
CA TYR A 246 10.28 -1.40 -12.51
C TYR A 246 10.32 -2.93 -12.38
N ASN A 247 10.93 -3.41 -11.32
CA ASN A 247 11.06 -4.86 -11.04
C ASN A 247 10.68 -5.23 -9.58
N GLY A 248 9.92 -4.38 -8.92
CA GLY A 248 9.46 -4.58 -7.54
C GLY A 248 8.20 -5.46 -7.46
N TYR A 249 7.47 -5.29 -6.37
CA TYR A 249 6.24 -6.00 -6.08
C TYR A 249 5.01 -5.36 -6.70
N LEU A 250 4.10 -6.20 -7.16
CA LEU A 250 2.71 -5.89 -7.47
C LEU A 250 1.88 -6.46 -6.30
N SER A 251 1.40 -5.62 -5.41
CA SER A 251 0.69 -5.99 -4.19
C SER A 251 -0.83 -5.87 -4.39
N LEU A 252 -1.51 -7.00 -4.37
CA LEU A 252 -2.97 -7.07 -4.55
C LEU A 252 -3.71 -6.40 -3.40
N GLU A 253 -4.72 -5.60 -3.75
CA GLU A 253 -5.62 -4.89 -2.85
C GLU A 253 -7.04 -4.81 -3.45
N ASP A 254 -7.66 -5.94 -3.73
CA ASP A 254 -9.00 -6.00 -4.36
C ASP A 254 -10.13 -5.96 -3.33
N PHE A 255 -10.97 -4.92 -3.40
CA PHE A 255 -12.15 -4.73 -2.56
C PHE A 255 -13.48 -5.02 -3.28
N SER A 256 -13.43 -5.63 -4.47
CA SER A 256 -14.65 -6.05 -5.17
C SER A 256 -15.43 -7.11 -4.37
N GLU A 257 -16.74 -7.21 -4.63
CA GLU A 257 -17.61 -8.16 -3.95
C GLU A 257 -17.32 -9.60 -4.40
N GLN A 258 -16.61 -10.35 -3.59
CA GLN A 258 -16.35 -11.79 -3.74
C GLN A 258 -15.64 -12.30 -2.47
N ASP A 259 -15.66 -13.60 -2.20
CA ASP A 259 -14.84 -14.17 -1.13
C ASP A 259 -13.34 -13.97 -1.41
N THR A 260 -12.56 -13.82 -0.35
CA THR A 260 -11.16 -13.46 -0.43
C THR A 260 -10.32 -14.46 -1.23
N THR A 261 -10.52 -15.75 -1.02
CA THR A 261 -9.70 -16.78 -1.68
C THR A 261 -9.98 -16.85 -3.18
N SER A 262 -11.22 -16.70 -3.60
CA SER A 262 -11.61 -16.63 -5.01
C SER A 262 -11.04 -15.38 -5.69
N LYS A 263 -11.07 -14.21 -5.02
CA LYS A 263 -10.42 -12.99 -5.53
C LYS A 263 -8.93 -13.17 -5.74
N LEU A 264 -8.23 -13.64 -4.72
CA LEU A 264 -6.78 -13.88 -4.79
C LEU A 264 -6.40 -14.78 -5.95
N LYS A 265 -7.12 -15.87 -6.14
CA LYS A 265 -6.87 -16.82 -7.24
C LYS A 265 -7.11 -16.17 -8.61
N ARG A 266 -8.28 -15.56 -8.80
CA ARG A 266 -8.66 -14.87 -10.05
C ARG A 266 -7.62 -13.82 -10.43
N ASP A 267 -7.29 -12.95 -9.49
CA ASP A 267 -6.42 -11.81 -9.73
C ASP A 267 -4.98 -12.22 -10.01
N LEU A 268 -4.47 -13.22 -9.29
CA LEU A 268 -3.14 -13.78 -9.56
C LEU A 268 -3.08 -14.44 -10.94
N GLU A 269 -4.11 -15.23 -11.31
CA GLU A 269 -4.20 -15.85 -12.64
C GLU A 269 -4.28 -14.80 -13.76
N TYR A 270 -5.03 -13.71 -13.53
CA TYR A 270 -5.14 -12.59 -14.46
C TYR A 270 -3.78 -11.91 -14.66
N LEU A 271 -3.12 -11.49 -13.57
CA LEU A 271 -1.83 -10.78 -13.63
C LEU A 271 -0.71 -11.63 -14.25
N ARG A 272 -0.70 -12.95 -14.02
CA ARG A 272 0.29 -13.86 -14.61
C ARG A 272 0.17 -14.01 -16.14
N LYS A 273 -0.99 -13.67 -16.71
CA LYS A 273 -1.22 -13.70 -18.16
C LYS A 273 -0.80 -12.39 -18.86
N LEU A 274 -0.56 -11.33 -18.11
CA LEU A 274 -0.13 -10.02 -18.61
C LEU A 274 1.39 -9.93 -18.70
#